data_b62408b59f3f78751808b79110c52808
#
_entry.id   b62408b59f3f78751808b79110c52808
#
_cell.length_a   1.000
_cell.length_b   1.000
_cell.length_c   1.000
_cell.angle_alpha   90.00
_cell.angle_beta   90.00
_cell.angle_gamma   90.00
#
_symmetry.space_group_name_H-M   'P 1'
#
loop_
_entity.id
_entity.type
_entity.pdbx_description
1 polymer ?
#
loop_
_entity_poly.entity_id
_entity_poly.type
_entity_poly.pdbx_seq_one_letter_code
_entity_poly.pdbx_strand_id
1 'polypeptide(L)'
;MAEYLIGMMSGTSVDAVDAVLVHFTNTPIPALIAQYNLPMPAELREELLAVAQPGPNELDRMMQLDTTVARLFARAVGELLAQADLVPGQIRAIGSHGQTIRHVPTGPEPYTVQIGNPSLIAELTGITTVADFRRRDIAAGGQGAPLAPAFH
;
A
#
# COMPACT_ATOMS: atom_id res chain seq x y z
N MET A 1 24.45 -9.02 1.29
CA MET A 1 24.33 -7.82 0.41
C MET A 1 23.28 -6.88 0.97
N ALA A 2 23.52 -5.62 0.78
CA ALA A 2 22.55 -4.58 1.18
C ALA A 2 21.39 -4.55 0.19
N GLU A 3 20.16 -4.54 0.70
CA GLU A 3 18.96 -4.49 -0.12
C GLU A 3 18.09 -3.30 0.26
N TYR A 4 17.70 -2.52 -0.74
CA TYR A 4 16.72 -1.44 -0.59
C TYR A 4 15.33 -1.95 -0.87
N LEU A 5 14.40 -1.64 0.02
CA LEU A 5 13.00 -1.98 -0.09
C LEU A 5 12.14 -0.74 0.20
N ILE A 6 10.97 -0.69 -0.42
CA ILE A 6 10.00 0.37 -0.17
C ILE A 6 8.76 -0.25 0.45
N GLY A 7 8.28 0.34 1.54
CA GLY A 7 6.98 0.03 2.12
C GLY A 7 6.00 1.16 1.89
N MET A 8 4.75 0.83 1.55
CA MET A 8 3.72 1.81 1.24
C MET A 8 2.39 1.46 1.85
N MET A 9 1.72 2.46 2.38
CA MET A 9 0.34 2.32 2.83
C MET A 9 -0.43 3.64 2.82
N SER A 10 -1.75 3.54 2.82
CA SER A 10 -2.65 4.61 3.19
C SER A 10 -3.55 4.10 4.32
N GLY A 11 -3.58 4.82 5.43
CA GLY A 11 -4.34 4.42 6.62
C GLY A 11 -5.84 4.70 6.50
N THR A 12 -6.59 4.33 7.52
CA THR A 12 -8.06 4.49 7.56
C THR A 12 -8.53 5.94 7.61
N SER A 13 -7.68 6.87 8.03
CA SER A 13 -7.96 8.31 7.98
C SER A 13 -8.02 8.85 6.55
N VAL A 14 -7.44 8.14 5.59
CA VAL A 14 -7.37 8.51 4.16
C VAL A 14 -6.76 9.91 3.96
N ASP A 15 -5.77 10.26 4.78
CA ASP A 15 -5.17 11.59 4.74
C ASP A 15 -4.00 11.69 3.76
N ALA A 16 -3.25 10.60 3.62
CA ALA A 16 -2.04 10.58 2.82
C ALA A 16 -1.61 9.16 2.45
N VAL A 17 -0.75 9.08 1.45
CA VAL A 17 0.04 7.88 1.16
C VAL A 17 1.37 8.01 1.87
N ASP A 18 1.68 7.07 2.74
CA ASP A 18 2.97 6.98 3.40
C ASP A 18 3.88 6.02 2.64
N ALA A 19 5.07 6.49 2.32
CA ALA A 19 6.10 5.68 1.67
C ALA A 19 7.39 5.76 2.47
N VAL A 20 8.00 4.61 2.73
CA VAL A 20 9.28 4.51 3.44
C VAL A 20 10.29 3.73 2.62
N LEU A 21 11.51 4.21 2.59
CA LEU A 21 12.65 3.52 2.02
C LEU A 21 13.49 2.95 3.16
N VAL A 22 13.69 1.65 3.13
CA VAL A 22 14.47 0.95 4.14
C VAL A 22 15.61 0.18 3.49
N HIS A 23 16.63 -0.05 4.29
CA HIS A 23 17.82 -0.76 3.87
C HIS A 23 18.07 -1.92 4.84
N PHE A 24 18.07 -3.12 4.30
CA PHE A 24 18.43 -4.31 5.06
C PHE A 24 19.93 -4.59 4.88
N THR A 25 20.63 -4.66 5.99
CA THR A 25 22.01 -5.13 6.08
C THR A 25 22.03 -6.54 6.67
N ASN A 26 23.05 -6.91 7.40
CA ASN A 26 23.15 -8.21 8.06
C ASN A 26 22.36 -8.29 9.39
N THR A 27 21.53 -7.30 9.67
CA THR A 27 20.67 -7.28 10.87
C THR A 27 19.22 -7.50 10.48
N PRO A 28 18.41 -8.11 11.36
CA PRO A 28 16.97 -8.29 11.07
C PRO A 28 16.16 -6.99 11.12
N ILE A 29 16.75 -5.91 11.64
CA ILE A 29 16.09 -4.61 11.75
C ILE A 29 16.54 -3.73 10.59
N PRO A 30 15.62 -3.30 9.71
CA PRO A 30 15.99 -2.41 8.61
C PRO A 30 16.33 -1.01 9.11
N ALA A 31 17.25 -0.36 8.41
CA ALA A 31 17.54 1.05 8.61
C ALA A 31 16.58 1.91 7.77
N LEU A 32 15.93 2.87 8.39
CA LEU A 32 15.13 3.87 7.67
C LEU A 32 16.06 4.85 6.96
N ILE A 33 15.94 4.93 5.64
CA ILE A 33 16.78 5.80 4.80
C ILE A 33 16.05 7.10 4.44
N ALA A 34 14.77 6.99 4.05
CA ALA A 34 13.96 8.13 3.69
C ALA A 34 12.48 7.80 3.90
N GLN A 35 11.69 8.84 4.03
CA GLN A 35 10.24 8.73 4.08
C GLN A 35 9.60 9.88 3.31
N TYR A 36 8.47 9.61 2.72
CA TYR A 36 7.69 10.59 1.97
C TYR A 36 6.22 10.41 2.28
N ASN A 37 5.55 11.51 2.58
CA ASN A 37 4.13 11.55 2.83
C ASN A 37 3.48 12.36 1.71
N LEU A 38 2.68 11.71 0.88
CA LEU A 38 1.96 12.35 -0.22
C LEU A 38 0.52 12.59 0.21
N PRO A 39 0.11 13.86 0.40
CA PRO A 39 -1.27 14.16 0.80
C PRO A 39 -2.29 13.61 -0.17
N MET A 40 -3.38 13.06 0.36
CA MET A 40 -4.49 12.57 -0.44
C MET A 40 -5.25 13.79 -1.00
N PRO A 41 -5.47 13.89 -2.33
CA PRO A 41 -6.33 14.93 -2.87
C PRO A 41 -7.73 14.88 -2.25
N ALA A 42 -8.31 16.03 -1.93
CA ALA A 42 -9.57 16.12 -1.21
C ALA A 42 -10.71 15.37 -1.92
N GLU A 43 -10.84 15.52 -3.23
CA GLU A 43 -11.86 14.83 -4.01
C GLU A 43 -11.68 13.31 -3.98
N LEU A 44 -10.44 12.84 -4.10
CA LEU A 44 -10.14 11.41 -4.02
C LEU A 44 -10.45 10.86 -2.62
N ARG A 45 -10.13 11.63 -1.58
CA ARG A 45 -10.45 11.26 -0.21
C ARG A 45 -11.95 11.07 0.00
N GLU A 46 -12.77 11.99 -0.49
CA GLU A 46 -14.22 11.90 -0.41
C GLU A 46 -14.76 10.66 -1.12
N GLU A 47 -14.26 10.36 -2.30
CA GLU A 47 -14.63 9.17 -3.08
C GLU A 47 -14.25 7.86 -2.35
N LEU A 48 -13.06 7.80 -1.79
CA LEU A 48 -12.60 6.63 -1.02
C LEU A 48 -13.45 6.39 0.21
N LEU A 49 -13.79 7.44 0.94
CA LEU A 49 -14.69 7.33 2.10
C LEU A 49 -16.10 6.91 1.69
N ALA A 50 -16.58 7.36 0.54
CA ALA A 50 -17.90 6.99 0.01
C ALA A 50 -17.97 5.50 -0.36
N VAL A 51 -16.98 4.95 -1.06
CA VAL A 51 -16.99 3.53 -1.44
C VAL A 51 -16.68 2.57 -0.27
N ALA A 52 -16.19 3.08 0.83
CA ALA A 52 -16.06 2.31 2.07
C ALA A 52 -17.42 1.95 2.68
N GLN A 53 -18.50 2.61 2.24
CA GLN A 53 -19.88 2.33 2.62
C GLN A 53 -20.66 1.80 1.43
N PRO A 54 -21.72 0.98 1.64
CA PRO A 54 -22.59 0.56 0.55
C PRO A 54 -23.20 1.75 -0.19
N GLY A 55 -23.25 1.65 -1.51
CA GLY A 55 -23.78 2.73 -2.34
C GLY A 55 -23.98 2.32 -3.79
N PRO A 56 -24.54 3.22 -4.62
CA PRO A 56 -24.82 2.92 -6.02
C PRO A 56 -23.52 2.74 -6.82
N ASN A 57 -23.49 1.72 -7.68
CA ASN A 57 -22.37 1.41 -8.56
C ASN A 57 -21.03 1.29 -7.83
N GLU A 58 -21.04 0.82 -6.58
CA GLU A 58 -19.84 0.82 -5.73
C GLU A 58 -18.72 -0.04 -6.30
N LEU A 59 -19.03 -1.13 -6.98
CA LEU A 59 -18.02 -1.98 -7.59
C LEU A 59 -17.24 -1.24 -8.69
N ASP A 60 -17.95 -0.63 -9.64
CA ASP A 60 -17.32 0.13 -10.73
C ASP A 60 -16.52 1.31 -10.19
N ARG A 61 -17.09 2.03 -9.24
CA ARG A 61 -16.40 3.16 -8.58
C ARG A 61 -15.16 2.72 -7.86
N MET A 62 -15.22 1.62 -7.11
CA MET A 62 -14.07 1.06 -6.41
C MET A 62 -12.97 0.63 -7.40
N MET A 63 -13.32 -0.01 -8.51
CA MET A 63 -12.35 -0.44 -9.52
C MET A 63 -11.67 0.74 -10.23
N GLN A 64 -12.39 1.84 -10.45
CA GLN A 64 -11.79 3.08 -10.95
C GLN A 64 -10.83 3.68 -9.93
N LEU A 65 -11.22 3.70 -8.66
CA LEU A 65 -10.37 4.18 -7.57
C LEU A 65 -9.14 3.31 -7.35
N ASP A 66 -9.24 2.01 -7.58
CA ASP A 66 -8.10 1.08 -7.55
C ASP A 66 -6.98 1.54 -8.47
N THR A 67 -7.34 1.96 -9.67
CA THR A 67 -6.39 2.54 -10.65
C THR A 67 -5.86 3.90 -10.21
N THR A 68 -6.73 4.78 -9.74
CA THR A 68 -6.36 6.14 -9.30
C THR A 68 -5.41 6.10 -8.11
N VAL A 69 -5.70 5.26 -7.12
CA VAL A 69 -4.85 5.05 -5.94
C VAL A 69 -3.48 4.49 -6.34
N ALA A 70 -3.46 3.53 -7.28
CA ALA A 70 -2.20 2.96 -7.77
C ALA A 70 -1.30 4.01 -8.41
N ARG A 71 -1.86 4.94 -9.19
CA ARG A 71 -1.10 6.05 -9.78
C ARG A 71 -0.53 6.97 -8.71
N LEU A 72 -1.31 7.25 -7.68
CA LEU A 72 -0.87 8.07 -6.56
C LEU A 72 0.28 7.38 -5.79
N PHE A 73 0.17 6.08 -5.57
CA PHE A 73 1.23 5.27 -4.96
C PHE A 73 2.51 5.28 -5.80
N ALA A 74 2.40 5.07 -7.11
CA ALA A 74 3.54 5.13 -8.01
C ALA A 74 4.21 6.51 -8.00
N ARG A 75 3.43 7.60 -7.91
CA ARG A 75 3.95 8.95 -7.75
C ARG A 75 4.73 9.11 -6.45
N ALA A 76 4.22 8.59 -5.35
CA ALA A 76 4.91 8.62 -4.06
C ALA A 76 6.25 7.87 -4.11
N VAL A 77 6.34 6.75 -4.83
CA VAL A 77 7.60 6.04 -5.08
C VAL A 77 8.59 6.94 -5.81
N GLY A 78 8.15 7.60 -6.89
CA GLY A 78 9.00 8.51 -7.66
C GLY A 78 9.57 9.64 -6.81
N GLU A 79 8.75 10.27 -5.99
CA GLU A 79 9.19 11.34 -5.08
C GLU A 79 10.17 10.83 -4.01
N LEU A 80 9.89 9.66 -3.45
CA LEU A 80 10.77 9.02 -2.48
C LEU A 80 12.16 8.72 -3.06
N LEU A 81 12.19 8.17 -4.28
CA LEU A 81 13.45 7.86 -4.97
C LEU A 81 14.23 9.13 -5.31
N ALA A 82 13.55 10.18 -5.77
CA ALA A 82 14.18 11.48 -6.03
C ALA A 82 14.81 12.07 -4.77
N GLN A 83 14.08 12.01 -3.65
CA GLN A 83 14.56 12.48 -2.35
C GLN A 83 15.81 11.71 -1.87
N ALA A 84 15.87 10.41 -2.14
CA ALA A 84 16.96 9.53 -1.72
C ALA A 84 18.12 9.47 -2.74
N ASP A 85 17.98 10.12 -3.90
CA ASP A 85 18.93 10.05 -5.01
C ASP A 85 19.19 8.60 -5.46
N LEU A 86 18.12 7.82 -5.58
CA LEU A 86 18.15 6.44 -6.05
C LEU A 86 17.31 6.29 -7.33
N VAL A 87 17.59 5.23 -8.07
CA VAL A 87 16.84 4.86 -9.28
C VAL A 87 16.09 3.54 -9.05
N PRO A 88 15.02 3.26 -9.81
CA PRO A 88 14.21 2.05 -9.63
C PRO A 88 15.01 0.75 -9.63
N GLY A 89 16.05 0.63 -10.44
CA GLY A 89 16.90 -0.57 -10.52
C GLY A 89 17.66 -0.90 -9.24
N GLN A 90 17.76 0.04 -8.30
CA GLN A 90 18.41 -0.17 -7.00
C GLN A 90 17.45 -0.71 -5.94
N ILE A 91 16.15 -0.75 -6.23
CA ILE A 91 15.12 -1.19 -5.30
C ILE A 91 14.77 -2.65 -5.58
N ARG A 92 14.88 -3.49 -4.57
CA ARG A 92 14.59 -4.92 -4.66
C ARG A 92 13.10 -5.19 -4.88
N ALA A 93 12.24 -4.52 -4.11
CA ALA A 93 10.79 -4.64 -4.19
C ALA A 93 10.07 -3.52 -3.45
N ILE A 94 8.80 -3.33 -3.82
CA ILE A 94 7.84 -2.52 -3.08
C ILE A 94 6.88 -3.47 -2.36
N GLY A 95 6.67 -3.28 -1.05
CA GLY A 95 5.56 -3.86 -0.32
C GLY A 95 4.42 -2.85 -0.25
N SER A 96 3.29 -3.12 -0.90
CA SER A 96 2.16 -2.20 -0.95
C SER A 96 0.96 -2.76 -0.19
N HIS A 97 0.60 -2.09 0.91
CA HIS A 97 -0.62 -2.39 1.65
C HIS A 97 -1.87 -1.91 0.91
N GLY A 98 -1.76 -0.81 0.17
CA GLY A 98 -2.90 -0.14 -0.45
C GLY A 98 -3.75 0.63 0.55
N GLN A 99 -5.01 0.89 0.16
CA GLN A 99 -6.03 1.58 0.94
C GLN A 99 -7.14 0.60 1.29
N THR A 100 -7.41 0.40 2.57
CA THR A 100 -8.52 -0.45 3.01
C THR A 100 -9.85 0.20 2.70
N ILE A 101 -10.72 -0.55 2.03
CA ILE A 101 -12.10 -0.16 1.71
C ILE A 101 -13.08 -0.87 2.65
N ARG A 102 -12.88 -2.17 2.88
CA ARG A 102 -13.69 -2.97 3.80
C ARG A 102 -12.84 -4.00 4.51
N HIS A 103 -13.23 -4.29 5.75
CA HIS A 103 -12.57 -5.33 6.54
C HIS A 103 -13.62 -6.06 7.37
N VAL A 104 -13.91 -7.31 7.01
CA VAL A 104 -14.89 -8.19 7.67
C VAL A 104 -14.20 -9.51 7.96
N PRO A 105 -13.39 -9.58 9.05
CA PRO A 105 -12.52 -10.73 9.31
C PRO A 105 -13.23 -11.91 9.99
N THR A 106 -14.52 -11.77 10.29
CA THR A 106 -15.29 -12.79 11.02
C THR A 106 -16.49 -13.25 10.19
N GLY A 107 -17.08 -14.38 10.57
CA GLY A 107 -18.21 -14.98 9.88
C GLY A 107 -17.80 -16.17 9.02
N PRO A 108 -18.76 -16.81 8.31
CA PRO A 108 -18.49 -18.01 7.53
C PRO A 108 -17.64 -17.73 6.28
N GLU A 109 -17.69 -16.52 5.74
CA GLU A 109 -16.94 -16.08 4.58
C GLU A 109 -16.20 -14.77 4.90
N PRO A 110 -15.13 -14.82 5.70
CA PRO A 110 -14.40 -13.61 6.09
C PRO A 110 -13.67 -13.00 4.89
N TYR A 111 -13.64 -11.67 4.83
CA TYR A 111 -12.98 -10.98 3.72
C TYR A 111 -12.41 -9.63 4.14
N THR A 112 -11.50 -9.13 3.32
CA THR A 112 -10.93 -7.81 3.44
C THR A 112 -10.61 -7.28 2.04
N VAL A 113 -10.75 -5.97 1.84
CA VAL A 113 -10.53 -5.32 0.54
C VAL A 113 -9.58 -4.15 0.73
N GLN A 114 -8.44 -4.23 0.09
CA GLN A 114 -7.50 -3.13 -0.07
C GLN A 114 -7.36 -2.85 -1.56
N ILE A 115 -7.41 -1.58 -1.94
CA ILE A 115 -7.24 -1.14 -3.33
C ILE A 115 -5.92 -0.38 -3.53
N GLY A 116 -5.54 -0.21 -4.79
CA GLY A 116 -4.26 0.30 -5.22
C GLY A 116 -3.56 -0.76 -6.06
N ASN A 117 -4.03 -0.97 -7.28
CA ASN A 117 -3.64 -2.03 -8.22
C ASN A 117 -2.12 -2.26 -8.25
N PRO A 118 -1.61 -3.36 -7.67
CA PRO A 118 -0.17 -3.59 -7.58
C PRO A 118 0.48 -3.86 -8.94
N SER A 119 -0.26 -4.40 -9.89
CA SER A 119 0.24 -4.59 -11.26
C SER A 119 0.54 -3.25 -11.93
N LEU A 120 -0.34 -2.26 -11.72
CA LEU A 120 -0.13 -0.93 -12.26
C LEU A 120 1.04 -0.22 -11.55
N ILE A 121 1.17 -0.38 -10.23
CA ILE A 121 2.32 0.16 -9.50
C ILE A 121 3.62 -0.43 -10.06
N ALA A 122 3.69 -1.75 -10.27
CA ALA A 122 4.85 -2.41 -10.84
C ALA A 122 5.17 -1.89 -12.25
N GLU A 123 4.16 -1.72 -13.09
CA GLU A 123 4.33 -1.21 -14.47
C GLU A 123 4.84 0.23 -14.47
N LEU A 124 4.24 1.11 -13.67
CA LEU A 124 4.61 2.53 -13.64
C LEU A 124 5.97 2.79 -12.99
N THR A 125 6.38 1.97 -12.04
CA THR A 125 7.65 2.16 -11.30
C THR A 125 8.79 1.32 -11.87
N GLY A 126 8.49 0.24 -12.58
CA GLY A 126 9.49 -0.75 -13.01
C GLY A 126 10.04 -1.59 -11.86
N ILE A 127 9.37 -1.62 -10.71
CA ILE A 127 9.83 -2.31 -9.50
C ILE A 127 8.86 -3.44 -9.17
N THR A 128 9.39 -4.62 -8.83
CA THR A 128 8.59 -5.73 -8.32
C THR A 128 7.73 -5.27 -7.15
N THR A 129 6.42 -5.52 -7.22
CA THR A 129 5.49 -5.09 -6.18
C THR A 129 4.82 -6.30 -5.53
N VAL A 130 4.91 -6.37 -4.20
CA VAL A 130 4.29 -7.39 -3.36
C VAL A 130 3.12 -6.74 -2.63
N ALA A 131 1.97 -7.40 -2.65
CA ALA A 131 0.73 -6.85 -2.09
C ALA A 131 -0.13 -7.97 -1.48
N ASP A 132 -1.31 -7.58 -1.03
CA ASP A 132 -2.34 -8.52 -0.56
C ASP A 132 -2.01 -9.23 0.76
N PHE A 133 -1.38 -8.52 1.66
CA PHE A 133 -0.92 -9.08 2.95
C PHE A 133 -2.07 -9.51 3.86
N ARG A 134 -3.15 -8.73 3.94
CA ARG A 134 -4.27 -9.01 4.82
C ARG A 134 -5.08 -10.22 4.36
N ARG A 135 -5.31 -10.35 3.06
CA ARG A 135 -6.00 -11.53 2.50
C ARG A 135 -5.17 -12.80 2.71
N ARG A 136 -3.86 -12.71 2.58
CA ARG A 136 -2.97 -13.85 2.86
C ARG A 136 -3.07 -14.29 4.31
N ASP A 137 -3.11 -13.36 5.25
CA ASP A 137 -3.28 -13.67 6.68
C ASP A 137 -4.64 -14.31 6.97
N ILE A 138 -5.72 -13.78 6.42
CA ILE A 138 -7.07 -14.36 6.54
C ILE A 138 -7.11 -15.78 5.97
N ALA A 139 -6.50 -16.00 4.82
CA ALA A 139 -6.42 -17.32 4.18
C ALA A 139 -5.66 -18.33 5.05
N ALA A 140 -4.73 -17.88 5.87
CA ALA A 140 -4.00 -18.73 6.82
C ALA A 140 -4.73 -18.92 8.16
N GLY A 141 -5.94 -18.38 8.30
CA GLY A 141 -6.75 -18.48 9.52
C GLY A 141 -6.63 -17.30 10.47
N GLY A 142 -5.91 -16.26 10.10
CA GLY A 142 -5.78 -15.03 10.86
C GLY A 142 -6.93 -14.06 10.60
N GLN A 143 -6.86 -12.89 11.22
CA GLN A 143 -7.89 -11.85 11.12
C GLN A 143 -7.49 -10.71 10.17
N GLY A 144 -6.31 -10.79 9.53
CA GLY A 144 -5.81 -9.77 8.63
C GLY A 144 -5.35 -8.47 9.31
N ALA A 145 -5.47 -8.41 10.63
CA ALA A 145 -5.05 -7.26 11.45
C ALA A 145 -4.98 -7.67 12.92
N PRO A 146 -4.08 -7.06 13.71
CA PRO A 146 -2.98 -6.22 13.30
C PRO A 146 -1.80 -7.03 12.74
N LEU A 147 -1.07 -6.49 11.76
CA LEU A 147 0.11 -7.15 11.18
C LEU A 147 1.44 -6.52 11.69
N ALA A 148 1.39 -5.25 12.07
CA ALA A 148 2.57 -4.50 12.51
C ALA A 148 3.16 -4.91 13.88
N PRO A 149 2.41 -5.42 14.87
CA PRO A 149 2.96 -5.70 16.20
C PRO A 149 4.16 -6.65 16.24
N ALA A 150 4.33 -7.49 15.21
CA ALA A 150 5.47 -8.38 15.12
C ALA A 150 6.82 -7.63 14.99
N PHE A 151 6.78 -6.32 14.64
CA PHE A 151 7.95 -5.46 14.45
C PHE A 151 8.14 -4.44 15.56
N HIS A 152 7.29 -4.44 16.54
CA HIS A 152 7.35 -3.60 17.75
C HIS A 152 7.72 -4.46 18.98
#